data_9b60d6071d2714c245c98cf28a619c71
#
_entry.id   9b60d6071d2714c245c98cf28a619c71
#
_cell.length_a   1.000
_cell.length_b   1.000
_cell.length_c   1.000
_cell.angle_alpha   90.00
_cell.angle_beta   90.00
_cell.angle_gamma   90.00
#
_symmetry.space_group_name_H-M   'P 1'
#
loop_
_entity.id
_entity.type
_entity.pdbx_description
1 polymer ?
#
loop_
_entity_poly.entity_id
_entity_poly.type
_entity_poly.pdbx_seq_one_letter_code
_entity_poly.pdbx_strand_id
1 'polypeptide(L)'
;MGTEHYFSELPGSELKFREIRVKLAGQVFELTTSNGIFSPERVDSGTQVLLANTPQAPPGGHLLDLGCGWGPIALTLALQSPHATVWAVDVNSRALDLVRRNAESVGVTNINAVTPEDVPADVSFMSIRSNPPIRVGKNELHGMLGFWLPRLEPDSDAWLVVQRNLGSDSLHHWLEGWLPADFAVSRAATNKGYRVLKVRRK
;
A
#
# COMPACT_ATOMS: atom_id res chain seq x y z
N MET A 1 -17.15 9.42 -22.35
CA MET A 1 -16.34 8.24 -21.93
C MET A 1 -16.15 8.39 -20.43
N GLY A 2 -16.88 7.60 -19.65
CA GLY A 2 -16.80 7.65 -18.18
C GLY A 2 -15.43 7.18 -17.73
N THR A 3 -14.77 7.96 -16.91
CA THR A 3 -13.58 7.55 -16.18
C THR A 3 -13.99 6.46 -15.19
N GLU A 4 -13.62 5.21 -15.45
CA GLU A 4 -13.74 4.16 -14.45
C GLU A 4 -12.99 4.60 -13.19
N HIS A 5 -13.68 4.62 -12.06
CA HIS A 5 -13.06 4.88 -10.78
C HIS A 5 -12.33 3.61 -10.34
N TYR A 6 -10.99 3.65 -10.28
CA TYR A 6 -10.13 2.55 -9.80
C TYR A 6 -10.44 2.09 -8.36
N PHE A 7 -11.25 2.84 -7.65
CA PHE A 7 -11.66 2.64 -6.26
C PHE A 7 -13.10 2.13 -6.14
N SER A 8 -13.66 1.51 -7.19
CA SER A 8 -14.94 0.81 -7.14
C SER A 8 -14.73 -0.68 -6.90
N GLU A 9 -15.62 -1.29 -6.14
CA GLU A 9 -15.58 -2.73 -5.79
C GLU A 9 -15.54 -3.64 -7.01
N LEU A 10 -16.22 -3.24 -8.10
CA LEU A 10 -16.28 -3.99 -9.36
C LEU A 10 -16.04 -3.04 -10.54
N PRO A 11 -14.91 -3.13 -11.24
CA PRO A 11 -14.71 -2.44 -12.51
C PRO A 11 -15.68 -2.96 -13.57
N GLY A 12 -16.45 -2.05 -14.22
CA GLY A 12 -17.45 -2.40 -15.22
C GLY A 12 -16.90 -2.84 -16.59
N SER A 13 -15.57 -2.76 -16.79
CA SER A 13 -14.93 -3.13 -18.06
C SER A 13 -14.62 -4.63 -18.15
N GLU A 14 -14.66 -5.16 -19.38
CA GLU A 14 -14.17 -6.51 -19.67
C GLU A 14 -12.73 -6.69 -19.18
N LEU A 15 -12.45 -7.79 -18.49
CA LEU A 15 -11.14 -8.08 -17.91
C LEU A 15 -10.12 -8.40 -19.01
N LYS A 16 -9.05 -7.60 -19.08
CA LYS A 16 -7.92 -7.80 -20.01
C LYS A 16 -6.62 -7.90 -19.22
N PHE A 17 -6.04 -9.08 -19.18
CA PHE A 17 -4.75 -9.31 -18.56
C PHE A 17 -3.60 -8.76 -19.40
N ARG A 18 -2.52 -8.38 -18.73
CA ARG A 18 -1.25 -7.94 -19.30
C ARG A 18 -0.11 -8.49 -18.45
N GLU A 19 0.92 -8.99 -19.11
CA GLU A 19 2.18 -9.35 -18.46
C GLU A 19 3.11 -8.14 -18.42
N ILE A 20 3.73 -7.91 -17.27
CA ILE A 20 4.72 -6.86 -17.08
C ILE A 20 5.98 -7.42 -16.41
N ARG A 21 7.13 -6.90 -16.82
CA ARG A 21 8.41 -7.26 -16.19
C ARG A 21 8.81 -6.18 -15.19
N VAL A 22 9.00 -6.58 -13.93
CA VAL A 22 9.26 -5.66 -12.82
C VAL A 22 10.39 -6.16 -11.92
N LYS A 23 11.04 -5.23 -11.22
CA LYS A 23 12.04 -5.55 -10.20
C LYS A 23 11.46 -5.27 -8.82
N LEU A 24 11.35 -6.33 -7.98
CA LEU A 24 10.89 -6.24 -6.57
C LEU A 24 11.92 -6.94 -5.67
N ALA A 25 12.21 -6.38 -4.52
CA ALA A 25 13.16 -6.92 -3.55
C ALA A 25 14.52 -7.35 -4.17
N GLY A 26 14.99 -6.63 -5.19
CA GLY A 26 16.25 -6.91 -5.88
C GLY A 26 16.16 -7.96 -7.01
N GLN A 27 15.07 -8.69 -7.15
CA GLN A 27 14.83 -9.73 -8.16
C GLN A 27 13.89 -9.25 -9.27
N VAL A 28 13.98 -9.86 -10.45
CA VAL A 28 13.11 -9.54 -11.60
C VAL A 28 12.06 -10.62 -11.77
N PHE A 29 10.80 -10.20 -11.88
CA PHE A 29 9.64 -11.07 -12.06
C PHE A 29 8.82 -10.67 -13.29
N GLU A 30 8.15 -11.64 -13.87
CA GLU A 30 7.05 -11.43 -14.81
C GLU A 30 5.74 -11.55 -14.05
N LEU A 31 4.96 -10.47 -13.99
CA LEU A 31 3.75 -10.39 -13.19
C LEU A 31 2.56 -10.00 -14.05
N THR A 32 1.39 -10.44 -13.63
CA THR A 32 0.13 -10.14 -14.31
C THR A 32 -0.51 -8.88 -13.74
N THR A 33 -0.97 -8.02 -14.64
CA THR A 33 -1.83 -6.87 -14.33
C THR A 33 -3.09 -6.89 -15.20
N SER A 34 -3.98 -5.93 -15.02
CA SER A 34 -5.16 -5.79 -15.86
C SER A 34 -5.60 -4.34 -15.98
N ASN A 35 -6.52 -4.07 -16.90
CA ASN A 35 -7.27 -2.82 -16.89
C ASN A 35 -8.18 -2.70 -15.64
N GLY A 36 -8.63 -1.50 -15.32
CA GLY A 36 -9.50 -1.24 -14.16
C GLY A 36 -8.78 -1.27 -12.80
N ILE A 37 -7.44 -1.22 -12.78
CA ILE A 37 -6.61 -1.08 -11.59
C ILE A 37 -5.65 0.10 -11.71
N PHE A 38 -5.06 0.52 -10.61
CA PHE A 38 -4.07 1.57 -10.59
C PHE A 38 -2.74 1.12 -11.21
N SER A 39 -2.18 1.94 -12.11
CA SER A 39 -0.86 1.74 -12.75
C SER A 39 -0.64 0.33 -13.34
N PRO A 40 -1.45 -0.12 -14.33
CA PRO A 40 -1.40 -1.49 -14.84
C PRO A 40 -0.19 -1.77 -15.74
N GLU A 41 0.59 -0.77 -16.12
CA GLU A 41 1.69 -0.93 -17.08
C GLU A 41 3.07 -1.04 -16.42
N ARG A 42 3.18 -0.63 -15.17
CA ARG A 42 4.45 -0.57 -14.43
C ARG A 42 4.22 -0.33 -12.95
N VAL A 43 5.23 -0.56 -12.13
CA VAL A 43 5.24 -0.05 -10.76
C VAL A 43 5.14 1.47 -10.78
N ASP A 44 4.13 2.02 -10.12
CA ASP A 44 3.94 3.47 -10.02
C ASP A 44 5.17 4.18 -9.46
N SER A 45 5.43 5.39 -9.92
CA SER A 45 6.60 6.18 -9.48
C SER A 45 6.58 6.47 -7.98
N GLY A 46 5.41 6.72 -7.39
CA GLY A 46 5.26 6.89 -5.93
C GLY A 46 5.63 5.61 -5.18
N THR A 47 5.11 4.47 -5.63
CA THR A 47 5.46 3.15 -5.07
C THR A 47 6.96 2.86 -5.18
N GLN A 48 7.59 3.17 -6.32
CA GLN A 48 9.05 3.04 -6.46
C GLN A 48 9.80 3.91 -5.45
N VAL A 49 9.36 5.17 -5.27
CA VAL A 49 9.95 6.09 -4.28
C VAL A 49 9.75 5.56 -2.87
N LEU A 50 8.58 5.05 -2.53
CA LEU A 50 8.30 4.44 -1.23
C LEU A 50 9.27 3.28 -0.96
N LEU A 51 9.31 2.29 -1.85
CA LEU A 51 10.13 1.08 -1.67
C LEU A 51 11.63 1.38 -1.60
N ALA A 52 12.10 2.41 -2.33
CA ALA A 52 13.50 2.83 -2.32
C ALA A 52 13.91 3.64 -1.08
N ASN A 53 12.95 4.20 -0.32
CA ASN A 53 13.20 5.09 0.81
C ASN A 53 12.59 4.61 2.13
N THR A 54 12.19 3.35 2.19
CA THR A 54 11.77 2.67 3.42
C THR A 54 12.79 1.61 3.82
N PRO A 55 12.97 1.34 5.12
CA PRO A 55 13.85 0.25 5.57
C PRO A 55 13.35 -1.10 5.06
N GLN A 56 14.16 -2.12 5.22
CA GLN A 56 13.71 -3.50 5.04
C GLN A 56 12.51 -3.78 5.95
N ALA A 57 11.60 -4.63 5.50
CA ALA A 57 10.42 -4.99 6.28
C ALA A 57 10.80 -5.70 7.59
N PRO A 58 10.03 -5.53 8.68
CA PRO A 58 10.20 -6.31 9.90
C PRO A 58 10.21 -7.82 9.59
N PRO A 59 11.03 -8.62 10.29
CA PRO A 59 11.25 -10.04 9.93
C PRO A 59 10.04 -10.95 10.22
N GLY A 60 9.05 -10.47 10.96
CA GLY A 60 7.85 -11.23 11.35
C GLY A 60 6.69 -10.30 11.71
N GLY A 61 5.66 -10.86 12.36
CA GLY A 61 4.45 -10.14 12.74
C GLY A 61 3.52 -9.88 11.55
N HIS A 62 2.61 -8.93 11.72
CA HIS A 62 1.66 -8.52 10.68
C HIS A 62 2.13 -7.26 9.98
N LEU A 63 2.17 -7.28 8.66
CA LEU A 63 2.54 -6.17 7.80
C LEU A 63 1.35 -5.82 6.91
N LEU A 64 1.10 -4.53 6.68
CA LEU A 64 -0.02 -4.06 5.87
C LEU A 64 0.45 -3.30 4.62
N ASP A 65 -0.05 -3.72 3.46
CA ASP A 65 -0.09 -2.92 2.22
C ASP A 65 -1.51 -2.38 2.05
N LEU A 66 -1.70 -1.09 2.32
CA LEU A 66 -3.00 -0.44 2.29
C LEU A 66 -3.25 0.23 0.93
N GLY A 67 -4.27 -0.23 0.21
CA GLY A 67 -4.53 0.13 -1.18
C GLY A 67 -3.55 -0.60 -2.11
N CYS A 68 -3.53 -1.92 -2.03
CA CYS A 68 -2.45 -2.74 -2.56
C CYS A 68 -2.37 -2.77 -4.11
N GLY A 69 -3.47 -2.46 -4.82
CA GLY A 69 -3.53 -2.60 -6.27
C GLY A 69 -3.16 -4.02 -6.71
N TRP A 70 -2.30 -4.17 -7.72
CA TRP A 70 -1.82 -5.48 -8.18
C TRP A 70 -0.68 -6.07 -7.33
N GLY A 71 -0.35 -5.45 -6.18
CA GLY A 71 0.48 -6.01 -5.12
C GLY A 71 1.96 -5.66 -5.09
N PRO A 72 2.49 -4.59 -5.70
CA PRO A 72 3.94 -4.35 -5.73
C PRO A 72 4.56 -4.15 -4.34
N ILE A 73 3.84 -3.53 -3.41
CA ILE A 73 4.30 -3.36 -2.02
C ILE A 73 4.16 -4.67 -1.27
N ALA A 74 2.97 -5.33 -1.32
CA ALA A 74 2.71 -6.59 -0.63
C ALA A 74 3.71 -7.68 -1.01
N LEU A 75 3.98 -7.86 -2.32
CA LEU A 75 4.96 -8.81 -2.82
C LEU A 75 6.37 -8.49 -2.33
N THR A 76 6.74 -7.20 -2.31
CA THR A 76 8.05 -6.78 -1.77
C THR A 76 8.18 -7.10 -0.29
N LEU A 77 7.13 -6.84 0.52
CA LEU A 77 7.07 -7.17 1.94
C LEU A 77 7.20 -8.68 2.16
N ALA A 78 6.45 -9.48 1.42
CA ALA A 78 6.46 -10.94 1.53
C ALA A 78 7.82 -11.56 1.19
N LEU A 79 8.47 -11.07 0.13
CA LEU A 79 9.82 -11.49 -0.27
C LEU A 79 10.89 -11.10 0.77
N GLN A 80 10.76 -9.94 1.39
CA GLN A 80 11.70 -9.47 2.42
C GLN A 80 11.51 -10.15 3.76
N SER A 81 10.30 -10.63 4.06
CA SER A 81 9.90 -11.12 5.38
C SER A 81 9.06 -12.41 5.26
N PRO A 82 9.69 -13.54 4.90
CA PRO A 82 8.97 -14.79 4.64
C PRO A 82 8.27 -15.39 5.89
N HIS A 83 8.61 -14.92 7.09
CA HIS A 83 7.96 -15.32 8.34
C HIS A 83 6.88 -14.35 8.83
N ALA A 84 6.68 -13.22 8.15
CA ALA A 84 5.61 -12.29 8.45
C ALA A 84 4.30 -12.72 7.77
N THR A 85 3.18 -12.28 8.32
CA THR A 85 1.88 -12.31 7.63
C THR A 85 1.66 -10.96 6.95
N VAL A 86 1.59 -10.92 5.63
CA VAL A 86 1.35 -9.71 4.86
C VAL A 86 -0.14 -9.60 4.54
N TRP A 87 -0.75 -8.51 4.92
CA TRP A 87 -2.12 -8.16 4.58
C TRP A 87 -2.09 -7.20 3.40
N ALA A 88 -2.56 -7.65 2.25
CA ALA A 88 -2.75 -6.84 1.05
C ALA A 88 -4.22 -6.42 0.98
N VAL A 89 -4.51 -5.17 1.29
CA VAL A 89 -5.88 -4.68 1.45
C VAL A 89 -6.26 -3.73 0.32
N ASP A 90 -7.36 -4.02 -0.35
CA ASP A 90 -7.94 -3.16 -1.38
C ASP A 90 -9.47 -3.35 -1.40
N VAL A 91 -10.22 -2.33 -1.82
CA VAL A 91 -11.66 -2.44 -2.05
C VAL A 91 -11.99 -3.06 -3.42
N ASN A 92 -11.04 -3.05 -4.35
CA ASN A 92 -11.20 -3.55 -5.71
C ASN A 92 -10.90 -5.06 -5.76
N SER A 93 -11.92 -5.88 -5.96
CA SER A 93 -11.78 -7.35 -6.04
C SER A 93 -10.81 -7.81 -7.13
N ARG A 94 -10.75 -7.11 -8.28
CA ARG A 94 -9.81 -7.39 -9.36
C ARG A 94 -8.34 -7.17 -8.91
N ALA A 95 -8.08 -6.16 -8.08
CA ALA A 95 -6.77 -5.94 -7.49
C ALA A 95 -6.37 -7.11 -6.58
N LEU A 96 -7.27 -7.56 -5.72
CA LEU A 96 -7.03 -8.70 -4.83
C LEU A 96 -6.75 -10.00 -5.59
N ASP A 97 -7.48 -10.26 -6.68
CA ASP A 97 -7.24 -11.43 -7.53
C ASP A 97 -5.88 -11.39 -8.22
N LEU A 98 -5.44 -10.18 -8.63
CA LEU A 98 -4.09 -10.00 -9.18
C LEU A 98 -3.01 -10.22 -8.12
N VAL A 99 -3.21 -9.77 -6.89
CA VAL A 99 -2.27 -10.04 -5.79
C VAL A 99 -2.11 -11.54 -5.57
N ARG A 100 -3.21 -12.32 -5.51
CA ARG A 100 -3.19 -13.78 -5.32
C ARG A 100 -2.43 -14.47 -6.46
N ARG A 101 -2.75 -14.13 -7.70
CA ARG A 101 -2.07 -14.65 -8.91
C ARG A 101 -0.57 -14.32 -8.91
N ASN A 102 -0.21 -13.09 -8.58
CA ASN A 102 1.17 -12.64 -8.54
C ASN A 102 1.94 -13.27 -7.38
N ALA A 103 1.31 -13.47 -6.22
CA ALA A 103 1.90 -14.19 -5.08
C ALA A 103 2.27 -15.64 -5.45
N GLU A 104 1.37 -16.35 -6.14
CA GLU A 104 1.62 -17.68 -6.67
C GLU A 104 2.78 -17.69 -7.68
N SER A 105 2.78 -16.76 -8.65
CA SER A 105 3.84 -16.61 -9.65
C SER A 105 5.21 -16.35 -9.05
N VAL A 106 5.28 -15.60 -7.94
CA VAL A 106 6.52 -15.26 -7.22
C VAL A 106 6.93 -16.38 -6.24
N GLY A 107 6.00 -17.29 -5.91
CA GLY A 107 6.25 -18.38 -4.97
C GLY A 107 6.18 -17.97 -3.50
N VAL A 108 5.45 -16.90 -3.15
CA VAL A 108 5.22 -16.48 -1.77
C VAL A 108 3.83 -16.95 -1.30
N THR A 109 3.75 -17.42 -0.05
CA THR A 109 2.54 -18.01 0.54
C THR A 109 2.03 -17.27 1.77
N ASN A 110 2.68 -16.17 2.13
CA ASN A 110 2.44 -15.43 3.35
C ASN A 110 1.64 -14.13 3.12
N ILE A 111 0.89 -14.01 2.00
CA ILE A 111 0.04 -12.86 1.68
C ILE A 111 -1.44 -13.24 1.83
N ASN A 112 -2.16 -12.45 2.63
CA ASN A 112 -3.62 -12.43 2.70
C ASN A 112 -4.13 -11.24 1.88
N ALA A 113 -4.66 -11.50 0.68
CA ALA A 113 -5.28 -10.49 -0.17
C ALA A 113 -6.78 -10.43 0.14
N VAL A 114 -7.23 -9.38 0.82
CA VAL A 114 -8.57 -9.29 1.43
C VAL A 114 -9.15 -7.88 1.33
N THR A 115 -10.46 -7.77 1.47
CA THR A 115 -11.13 -6.48 1.63
C THR A 115 -10.88 -5.89 3.04
N PRO A 116 -11.11 -4.58 3.26
CA PRO A 116 -10.95 -3.99 4.59
C PRO A 116 -11.73 -4.68 5.70
N GLU A 117 -12.93 -5.18 5.40
CA GLU A 117 -13.86 -5.82 6.34
C GLU A 117 -13.38 -7.21 6.78
N ASP A 118 -12.58 -7.87 5.94
CA ASP A 118 -12.08 -9.23 6.18
C ASP A 118 -10.81 -9.26 7.05
N VAL A 119 -10.23 -8.09 7.37
CA VAL A 119 -9.09 -8.02 8.30
C VAL A 119 -9.59 -8.03 9.74
N PRO A 120 -9.28 -9.08 10.55
CA PRO A 120 -9.76 -9.17 11.93
C PRO A 120 -9.45 -7.90 12.75
N ALA A 121 -10.40 -7.46 13.56
CA ALA A 121 -10.30 -6.18 14.26
C ALA A 121 -9.17 -6.13 15.31
N ASP A 122 -8.75 -7.28 15.82
CA ASP A 122 -7.70 -7.47 16.82
C ASP A 122 -6.28 -7.53 16.21
N VAL A 123 -6.15 -7.58 14.86
CA VAL A 123 -4.83 -7.55 14.21
C VAL A 123 -4.22 -6.17 14.31
N SER A 124 -3.01 -6.09 14.86
CA SER A 124 -2.14 -4.90 14.88
C SER A 124 -0.93 -5.11 13.97
N PHE A 125 -0.30 -4.04 13.50
CA PHE A 125 0.70 -4.10 12.46
C PHE A 125 2.07 -3.60 12.91
N MET A 126 3.12 -4.37 12.68
CA MET A 126 4.52 -3.97 12.83
C MET A 126 4.98 -3.00 11.72
N SER A 127 4.31 -2.99 10.58
CA SER A 127 4.53 -1.98 9.53
C SER A 127 3.28 -1.80 8.69
N ILE A 128 2.96 -0.55 8.37
CA ILE A 128 1.94 -0.19 7.37
C ILE A 128 2.66 0.53 6.24
N ARG A 129 2.44 0.11 5.00
CA ARG A 129 2.92 0.83 3.81
C ARG A 129 1.76 1.15 2.89
N SER A 130 1.78 2.35 2.30
CA SER A 130 0.72 2.76 1.39
C SER A 130 1.20 3.77 0.35
N ASN A 131 0.73 3.60 -0.86
CA ASN A 131 0.61 4.65 -1.85
C ASN A 131 -0.88 5.04 -1.93
N PRO A 132 -1.38 5.85 -0.99
CA PRO A 132 -2.80 6.00 -0.76
C PRO A 132 -3.50 6.72 -1.92
N PRO A 133 -4.80 6.45 -2.13
CA PRO A 133 -5.59 7.04 -3.22
C PRO A 133 -5.94 8.50 -2.95
N ILE A 134 -5.01 9.43 -3.14
CA ILE A 134 -5.19 10.87 -2.84
C ILE A 134 -6.37 11.49 -3.59
N ARG A 135 -6.74 10.94 -4.75
CA ARG A 135 -7.80 11.49 -5.62
C ARG A 135 -9.22 11.15 -5.20
N VAL A 136 -9.42 10.28 -4.22
CA VAL A 136 -10.76 9.98 -3.67
C VAL A 136 -11.34 11.14 -2.86
N GLY A 137 -10.51 12.10 -2.47
CA GLY A 137 -10.90 13.24 -1.65
C GLY A 137 -10.36 13.15 -0.22
N LYS A 138 -10.30 14.31 0.45
CA LYS A 138 -9.69 14.41 1.78
C LYS A 138 -10.43 13.57 2.83
N ASN A 139 -11.75 13.60 2.83
CA ASN A 139 -12.57 12.91 3.85
C ASN A 139 -12.37 11.40 3.78
N GLU A 140 -12.41 10.82 2.59
CA GLU A 140 -12.19 9.39 2.36
C GLU A 140 -10.77 8.97 2.75
N LEU A 141 -9.76 9.76 2.33
CA LEU A 141 -8.38 9.52 2.70
C LEU A 141 -8.17 9.60 4.21
N HIS A 142 -8.72 10.63 4.86
CA HIS A 142 -8.62 10.81 6.31
C HIS A 142 -9.35 9.70 7.07
N GLY A 143 -10.55 9.30 6.61
CA GLY A 143 -11.29 8.17 7.17
C GLY A 143 -10.50 6.86 7.10
N MET A 144 -9.94 6.56 5.92
CA MET A 144 -9.12 5.37 5.71
C MET A 144 -7.88 5.38 6.62
N LEU A 145 -7.09 6.45 6.63
CA LEU A 145 -5.89 6.53 7.47
C LEU A 145 -6.24 6.54 8.97
N GLY A 146 -7.37 7.18 9.34
CA GLY A 146 -7.89 7.22 10.70
C GLY A 146 -8.28 5.84 11.23
N PHE A 147 -8.73 4.93 10.37
CA PHE A 147 -9.03 3.55 10.73
C PHE A 147 -7.78 2.68 10.87
N TRP A 148 -6.79 2.83 9.98
CA TRP A 148 -5.66 1.91 9.91
C TRP A 148 -4.45 2.33 10.76
N LEU A 149 -4.11 3.62 10.85
CA LEU A 149 -2.92 4.06 11.58
C LEU A 149 -2.95 3.74 13.09
N PRO A 150 -4.10 3.83 13.80
CA PRO A 150 -4.17 3.42 15.22
C PRO A 150 -3.89 1.94 15.46
N ARG A 151 -3.94 1.10 14.42
CA ARG A 151 -3.62 -0.33 14.47
C ARG A 151 -2.12 -0.63 14.34
N LEU A 152 -1.25 0.38 14.28
CA LEU A 152 0.19 0.17 14.46
C LEU A 152 0.48 -0.38 15.85
N GLU A 153 1.38 -1.33 15.95
CA GLU A 153 1.95 -1.77 17.23
C GLU A 153 2.83 -0.67 17.85
N PRO A 154 3.02 -0.65 19.18
CA PRO A 154 4.04 0.18 19.80
C PRO A 154 5.41 -0.07 19.14
N ASP A 155 6.25 0.95 19.07
CA ASP A 155 7.55 0.92 18.42
C ASP A 155 7.55 0.55 16.92
N SER A 156 6.41 0.76 16.24
CA SER A 156 6.21 0.42 14.82
C SER A 156 5.99 1.65 13.94
N ASP A 157 6.17 1.47 12.64
CA ASP A 157 6.18 2.56 11.66
C ASP A 157 5.18 2.35 10.52
N ALA A 158 4.44 3.41 10.17
CA ALA A 158 3.74 3.49 8.90
C ALA A 158 4.50 4.41 7.92
N TRP A 159 4.47 4.05 6.64
CA TRP A 159 5.16 4.73 5.55
C TRP A 159 4.16 5.05 4.44
N LEU A 160 3.94 6.33 4.18
CA LEU A 160 2.97 6.82 3.21
C LEU A 160 3.69 7.61 2.12
N VAL A 161 3.51 7.27 0.86
CA VAL A 161 4.04 8.08 -0.24
C VAL A 161 2.94 8.96 -0.83
N VAL A 162 3.23 10.25 -0.97
CA VAL A 162 2.30 11.25 -1.48
C VAL A 162 2.99 12.17 -2.46
N GLN A 163 2.36 12.40 -3.61
CA GLN A 163 2.85 13.37 -4.57
C GLN A 163 2.73 14.79 -3.99
N ARG A 164 3.79 15.59 -4.10
CA ARG A 164 3.86 16.95 -3.51
C ARG A 164 2.68 17.84 -3.91
N ASN A 165 2.36 17.84 -5.20
CA ASN A 165 1.29 18.68 -5.76
C ASN A 165 -0.12 18.20 -5.41
N LEU A 166 -0.25 17.01 -4.82
CA LEU A 166 -1.53 16.40 -4.43
C LEU A 166 -1.79 16.49 -2.92
N GLY A 167 -1.11 17.40 -2.21
CA GLY A 167 -1.43 17.71 -0.81
C GLY A 167 -0.57 17.01 0.23
N SER A 168 0.68 16.64 -0.09
CA SER A 168 1.57 15.99 0.88
C SER A 168 1.81 16.82 2.15
N ASP A 169 1.88 18.16 2.04
CA ASP A 169 2.04 19.04 3.20
C ASP A 169 0.75 19.14 4.02
N SER A 170 -0.39 19.19 3.37
CA SER A 170 -1.71 19.19 4.01
C SER A 170 -1.95 17.89 4.78
N LEU A 171 -1.60 16.74 4.18
CA LEU A 171 -1.72 15.44 4.85
C LEU A 171 -0.78 15.34 6.05
N HIS A 172 0.47 15.78 5.91
CA HIS A 172 1.44 15.79 7.01
C HIS A 172 0.90 16.59 8.20
N HIS A 173 0.47 17.83 7.96
CA HIS A 173 -0.07 18.70 9.00
C HIS A 173 -1.34 18.13 9.65
N TRP A 174 -2.23 17.52 8.86
CA TRP A 174 -3.40 16.87 9.40
C TRP A 174 -3.03 15.68 10.30
N LEU A 175 -2.10 14.84 9.90
CA LEU A 175 -1.61 13.71 10.71
C LEU A 175 -1.02 14.18 12.04
N GLU A 176 -0.19 15.25 12.02
CA GLU A 176 0.40 15.83 13.24
C GLU A 176 -0.67 16.36 14.22
N GLY A 177 -1.76 16.94 13.71
CA GLY A 177 -2.83 17.48 14.54
C GLY A 177 -3.88 16.46 14.97
N TRP A 178 -4.01 15.34 14.25
CA TRP A 178 -5.07 14.37 14.49
C TRP A 178 -4.60 13.14 15.30
N LEU A 179 -3.37 12.69 15.09
CA LEU A 179 -2.85 11.52 15.79
C LEU A 179 -2.61 11.80 17.28
N PRO A 180 -2.82 10.78 18.16
CA PRO A 180 -2.52 10.89 19.59
C PRO A 180 -1.04 11.19 19.88
N ALA A 181 -0.75 11.63 21.12
CA ALA A 181 0.59 12.08 21.54
C ALA A 181 1.68 10.98 21.53
N ASP A 182 1.28 9.71 21.54
CA ASP A 182 2.15 8.55 21.37
C ASP A 182 2.56 8.30 19.92
N PHE A 183 2.04 9.10 18.97
CA PHE A 183 2.48 9.08 17.58
C PHE A 183 3.38 10.28 17.25
N ALA A 184 4.29 10.07 16.31
CA ALA A 184 5.12 11.13 15.74
C ALA A 184 5.11 11.03 14.21
N VAL A 185 4.97 12.17 13.54
CA VAL A 185 4.97 12.26 12.07
C VAL A 185 6.25 12.95 11.61
N SER A 186 6.87 12.45 10.56
CA SER A 186 8.07 13.06 9.99
C SER A 186 8.14 12.85 8.47
N ARG A 187 8.97 13.65 7.81
CA ARG A 187 9.29 13.47 6.39
C ARG A 187 10.56 12.62 6.28
N ALA A 188 10.40 11.36 5.90
CA ALA A 188 11.53 10.45 5.76
C ALA A 188 12.33 10.70 4.47
N ALA A 189 11.65 11.06 3.37
CA ALA A 189 12.32 11.35 2.11
C ALA A 189 11.50 12.30 1.21
N THR A 190 12.20 12.96 0.28
CA THR A 190 11.61 13.68 -0.85
C THR A 190 12.38 13.29 -2.10
N ASN A 191 11.70 12.71 -3.08
CA ASN A 191 12.30 12.22 -4.30
C ASN A 191 11.30 12.28 -5.48
N LYS A 192 11.76 12.68 -6.69
CA LYS A 192 10.98 12.68 -7.93
C LYS A 192 9.58 13.34 -7.81
N GLY A 193 9.44 14.38 -7.00
CA GLY A 193 8.15 15.05 -6.78
C GLY A 193 7.23 14.37 -5.78
N TYR A 194 7.68 13.32 -5.10
CA TYR A 194 6.98 12.61 -4.03
C TYR A 194 7.63 12.88 -2.67
N ARG A 195 6.83 12.77 -1.61
CA ARG A 195 7.29 12.72 -0.22
C ARG A 195 6.93 11.38 0.39
N VAL A 196 7.85 10.82 1.15
CA VAL A 196 7.58 9.69 2.04
C VAL A 196 7.39 10.24 3.43
N LEU A 197 6.17 10.11 3.95
CA LEU A 197 5.83 10.44 5.33
C LEU A 197 6.01 9.19 6.17
N LYS A 198 6.65 9.34 7.33
CA LYS A 198 6.77 8.30 8.35
C LYS A 198 5.88 8.67 9.51
N VAL A 199 5.02 7.76 9.93
CA VAL A 199 4.25 7.81 11.17
C VAL A 199 4.80 6.75 12.11
N ARG A 200 5.32 7.17 13.25
CA ARG A 200 5.87 6.29 14.30
C ARG A 200 4.89 6.25 15.46
N ARG A 201 4.50 5.06 15.90
CA ARG A 201 3.90 4.85 17.23
C ARG A 201 5.04 4.57 18.22
N LYS A 202 5.06 5.34 19.32
CA LYS A 202 6.06 5.22 20.40
C LYS A 202 5.66 4.14 21.38
#